data_3bac0997d044cf03242ea8b41e2fe66e
#
_entry.id   3bac0997d044cf03242ea8b41e2fe66e
#
_cell.length_a   1.000
_cell.length_b   1.000
_cell.length_c   1.000
_cell.angle_alpha   90.00
_cell.angle_beta   90.00
_cell.angle_gamma   90.00
#
_symmetry.space_group_name_H-M   'P 1'
#
loop_
_entity.id
_entity.type
_entity.pdbx_description
1 polymer ?
#
loop_
_entity_poly.entity_id
_entity_poly.type
_entity_poly.pdbx_seq_one_letter_code
_entity_poly.pdbx_strand_id
1 'polypeptide(L)'
;EVVVTGSFQMELTTPRGLLSTDITAGDVKRIELEVKNTGSSLLKDIQLSANKPVDWEVSFEPSKIDMLKAGETANVVATMKASKKALPGDYVATMTAKTPEVNTDAQFRIAVKTPMIWGWVGVLIIIVAIGAVCYLFRKYGRR
;
A
#
# COMPACT_ATOMS: atom_id res chain seq x y z
N GLU A 1 -35.56 -26.55 19.65
CA GLU A 1 -35.00 -26.90 18.36
C GLU A 1 -34.05 -25.80 17.86
N VAL A 2 -32.83 -26.17 17.66
CA VAL A 2 -31.83 -25.20 17.22
C VAL A 2 -31.54 -25.47 15.75
N VAL A 3 -31.98 -24.58 14.93
CA VAL A 3 -31.55 -24.58 13.54
C VAL A 3 -30.27 -23.79 13.46
N VAL A 4 -29.19 -24.49 13.23
CA VAL A 4 -27.91 -23.80 13.06
C VAL A 4 -27.90 -23.21 11.68
N THR A 5 -28.30 -21.97 11.60
CA THR A 5 -28.06 -21.20 10.41
C THR A 5 -26.64 -20.74 10.45
N GLY A 6 -25.85 -21.13 9.46
CA GLY A 6 -24.49 -20.66 9.37
C GLY A 6 -24.44 -19.14 9.33
N SER A 7 -23.53 -18.58 10.03
CA SER A 7 -23.29 -17.14 9.96
C SER A 7 -22.13 -16.86 9.01
N PHE A 8 -22.31 -15.85 8.17
CA PHE A 8 -21.27 -15.40 7.26
C PHE A 8 -20.60 -14.19 7.86
N GLN A 9 -19.41 -14.36 8.31
CA GLN A 9 -18.60 -13.27 8.87
C GLN A 9 -17.18 -13.39 8.36
N MET A 10 -16.61 -12.29 8.04
CA MET A 10 -15.28 -12.24 7.48
C MET A 10 -14.53 -11.05 8.06
N GLU A 11 -13.26 -11.22 8.33
CA GLU A 11 -12.42 -10.14 8.83
C GLU A 11 -11.22 -9.98 7.91
N LEU A 12 -10.94 -8.75 7.52
CA LEU A 12 -9.78 -8.41 6.73
C LEU A 12 -8.82 -7.63 7.61
N THR A 13 -7.64 -8.20 7.83
CA THR A 13 -6.65 -7.59 8.71
C THR A 13 -5.24 -7.88 8.18
N THR A 14 -4.23 -7.44 8.91
CA THR A 14 -2.85 -7.78 8.60
C THR A 14 -2.30 -8.70 9.69
N PRO A 15 -1.26 -9.50 9.37
CA PRO A 15 -0.67 -10.38 10.38
C PRO A 15 -0.15 -9.64 11.61
N ARG A 16 0.23 -8.38 11.44
CA ARG A 16 0.72 -7.55 12.53
C ARG A 16 -0.36 -6.68 13.15
N GLY A 17 -1.57 -6.71 12.60
CA GLY A 17 -2.65 -5.85 13.04
C GLY A 17 -2.47 -4.38 12.70
N LEU A 18 -1.48 -4.05 11.90
CA LEU A 18 -1.19 -2.67 11.52
C LEU A 18 -1.93 -2.30 10.23
N LEU A 19 -2.74 -1.26 10.31
CA LEU A 19 -3.50 -0.76 9.17
C LEU A 19 -2.92 0.57 8.67
N SER A 20 -1.62 0.73 8.80
CA SER A 20 -0.94 1.92 8.31
C SER A 20 0.42 1.55 7.74
N THR A 21 0.83 2.30 6.75
CA THR A 21 2.13 2.10 6.12
C THR A 21 2.60 3.42 5.53
N ASP A 22 3.86 3.45 5.10
CA ASP A 22 4.37 4.59 4.36
C ASP A 22 4.91 4.10 3.02
N ILE A 23 4.88 4.98 2.04
CA ILE A 23 5.36 4.70 0.70
C ILE A 23 5.95 5.96 0.11
N THR A 24 6.97 5.81 -0.70
CA THR A 24 7.55 6.92 -1.45
C THR A 24 6.82 7.05 -2.78
N ALA A 25 6.55 8.29 -3.20
CA ALA A 25 5.87 8.52 -4.47
C ALA A 25 6.61 7.82 -5.61
N GLY A 26 5.87 7.04 -6.40
CA GLY A 26 6.44 6.25 -7.49
C GLY A 26 6.98 4.89 -7.08
N ASP A 27 6.99 4.58 -5.80
CA ASP A 27 7.47 3.29 -5.31
C ASP A 27 6.34 2.27 -5.21
N VAL A 28 6.75 1.01 -5.03
CA VAL A 28 5.85 -0.12 -4.87
C VAL A 28 6.00 -0.64 -3.45
N LYS A 29 4.88 -0.87 -2.79
CA LYS A 29 4.83 -1.43 -1.45
C LYS A 29 3.99 -2.70 -1.46
N ARG A 30 4.52 -3.75 -0.86
CA ARG A 30 3.78 -4.98 -0.66
C ARG A 30 3.26 -5.02 0.76
N ILE A 31 1.97 -5.28 0.89
CA ILE A 31 1.31 -5.37 2.18
C ILE A 31 0.71 -6.76 2.30
N GLU A 32 1.06 -7.46 3.36
CA GLU A 32 0.48 -8.76 3.64
C GLU A 32 -0.86 -8.56 4.32
N LEU A 33 -1.88 -9.21 3.80
CA LEU A 33 -3.23 -9.16 4.34
C LEU A 33 -3.66 -10.57 4.73
N GLU A 34 -4.51 -10.63 5.73
CA GLU A 34 -5.15 -11.87 6.12
C GLU A 34 -6.67 -11.72 6.02
N VAL A 35 -7.27 -12.62 5.28
CA VAL A 35 -8.73 -12.76 5.22
C VAL A 35 -9.11 -13.91 6.12
N LYS A 36 -9.85 -13.62 7.16
CA LYS A 36 -10.21 -14.60 8.16
C LYS A 36 -11.71 -14.83 8.17
N ASN A 37 -12.10 -16.08 8.10
CA ASN A 37 -13.50 -16.44 8.21
C ASN A 37 -13.85 -16.58 9.70
N THR A 38 -14.49 -15.56 10.24
CA THR A 38 -14.89 -15.54 11.65
C THR A 38 -16.30 -16.08 11.86
N GLY A 39 -16.98 -16.41 10.77
CA GLY A 39 -18.32 -16.99 10.87
C GLY A 39 -18.28 -18.50 11.05
N SER A 40 -19.46 -19.12 10.96
CA SER A 40 -19.60 -20.56 11.08
C SER A 40 -19.84 -21.23 9.73
N SER A 41 -20.00 -20.48 8.66
CA SER A 41 -20.26 -21.00 7.32
C SER A 41 -19.07 -20.82 6.40
N LEU A 42 -18.99 -21.68 5.41
CA LEU A 42 -17.97 -21.60 4.37
C LEU A 42 -18.18 -20.36 3.51
N LEU A 43 -17.11 -19.62 3.30
CA LEU A 43 -17.13 -18.47 2.38
C LEU A 43 -16.62 -18.91 1.01
N LYS A 44 -17.31 -18.48 -0.02
CA LYS A 44 -16.96 -18.79 -1.41
C LYS A 44 -16.85 -17.51 -2.22
N ASP A 45 -16.02 -17.58 -3.26
CA ASP A 45 -15.88 -16.48 -4.23
C ASP A 45 -15.52 -15.15 -3.54
N ILE A 46 -14.54 -15.19 -2.67
CA ILE A 46 -14.07 -13.99 -2.01
C ILE A 46 -13.29 -13.15 -3.01
N GLN A 47 -13.81 -12.00 -3.35
CA GLN A 47 -13.17 -11.07 -4.27
C GLN A 47 -12.52 -9.95 -3.48
N LEU A 48 -11.29 -9.63 -3.85
CA LEU A 48 -10.54 -8.58 -3.20
C LEU A 48 -10.47 -7.36 -4.12
N SER A 49 -10.73 -6.21 -3.56
CA SER A 49 -10.68 -4.96 -4.28
C SER A 49 -10.18 -3.86 -3.37
N ALA A 50 -9.78 -2.75 -3.96
CA ALA A 50 -9.30 -1.62 -3.19
C ALA A 50 -9.84 -0.34 -3.80
N ASN A 51 -10.28 0.55 -2.93
CA ASN A 51 -10.57 1.92 -3.31
C ASN A 51 -9.33 2.75 -3.00
N LYS A 52 -8.71 3.26 -4.03
CA LYS A 52 -7.39 3.88 -3.97
C LYS A 52 -7.44 5.29 -4.53
N PRO A 53 -6.47 6.14 -4.19
CA PRO A 53 -6.36 7.46 -4.82
C PRO A 53 -6.15 7.36 -6.33
N VAL A 54 -6.40 8.46 -7.02
CA VAL A 54 -6.26 8.53 -8.48
C VAL A 54 -4.81 8.27 -8.88
N ASP A 55 -4.62 7.53 -9.97
CA ASP A 55 -3.33 7.18 -10.54
C ASP A 55 -2.48 6.22 -9.69
N TRP A 56 -3.05 5.67 -8.63
CA TRP A 56 -2.43 4.59 -7.87
C TRP A 56 -2.87 3.26 -8.42
N GLU A 57 -2.03 2.25 -8.24
CA GLU A 57 -2.35 0.89 -8.63
C GLU A 57 -2.28 -0.02 -7.41
N VAL A 58 -3.28 -0.87 -7.27
CA VAL A 58 -3.30 -1.88 -6.21
C VAL A 58 -3.70 -3.20 -6.85
N SER A 59 -2.90 -4.22 -6.60
CA SER A 59 -3.21 -5.57 -7.05
C SER A 59 -3.11 -6.52 -5.87
N PHE A 60 -3.87 -7.61 -5.95
CA PHE A 60 -3.91 -8.62 -4.91
C PHE A 60 -3.46 -9.95 -5.49
N GLU A 61 -2.75 -10.69 -4.70
CA GLU A 61 -2.31 -12.02 -5.10
C GLU A 61 -2.49 -12.98 -3.91
N PRO A 62 -3.42 -13.92 -3.97
CA PRO A 62 -4.40 -14.10 -5.05
C PRO A 62 -5.45 -12.99 -5.08
N SER A 63 -5.96 -12.66 -6.26
CA SER A 63 -7.00 -11.63 -6.39
C SER A 63 -8.37 -12.14 -5.98
N LYS A 64 -8.50 -13.46 -5.89
CA LYS A 64 -9.75 -14.11 -5.56
C LYS A 64 -9.47 -15.35 -4.73
N ILE A 65 -10.27 -15.59 -3.72
CA ILE A 65 -10.19 -16.80 -2.90
C ILE A 65 -11.44 -17.62 -3.23
N ASP A 66 -11.23 -18.85 -3.69
CA ASP A 66 -12.36 -19.69 -4.11
C ASP A 66 -13.19 -20.16 -2.92
N MET A 67 -12.53 -20.61 -1.86
CA MET A 67 -13.20 -21.10 -0.67
C MET A 67 -12.38 -20.78 0.58
N LEU A 68 -13.08 -20.45 1.64
CA LEU A 68 -12.46 -20.24 2.95
C LEU A 68 -13.39 -20.84 3.99
N LYS A 69 -12.92 -21.91 4.63
CA LYS A 69 -13.72 -22.62 5.64
C LYS A 69 -13.80 -21.80 6.92
N ALA A 70 -14.83 -22.08 7.71
CA ALA A 70 -15.00 -21.43 9.00
C ALA A 70 -13.76 -21.59 9.88
N GLY A 71 -13.27 -20.49 10.42
CA GLY A 71 -12.06 -20.50 11.25
C GLY A 71 -10.75 -20.50 10.48
N GLU A 72 -10.79 -20.58 9.15
CA GLU A 72 -9.58 -20.53 8.34
C GLU A 72 -9.16 -19.10 8.03
N THR A 73 -7.88 -18.95 7.78
CA THR A 73 -7.28 -17.69 7.41
C THR A 73 -6.58 -17.85 6.07
N ALA A 74 -6.85 -16.94 5.15
CA ALA A 74 -6.17 -16.91 3.86
C ALA A 74 -5.23 -15.72 3.81
N ASN A 75 -4.01 -15.96 3.36
CA ASN A 75 -3.01 -14.92 3.21
C ASN A 75 -3.08 -14.33 1.82
N VAL A 76 -3.10 -13.02 1.75
CA VAL A 76 -3.17 -12.27 0.48
C VAL A 76 -2.09 -11.21 0.53
N VAL A 77 -1.39 -11.05 -0.57
CA VAL A 77 -0.40 -9.97 -0.71
C VAL A 77 -1.00 -8.89 -1.59
N ALA A 78 -1.12 -7.71 -1.04
CA ALA A 78 -1.55 -6.53 -1.80
C ALA A 78 -0.30 -5.77 -2.24
N THR A 79 -0.15 -5.59 -3.54
CA THR A 79 0.92 -4.80 -4.10
C THR A 79 0.37 -3.44 -4.47
N MET A 80 0.88 -2.41 -3.80
CA MET A 80 0.41 -1.05 -3.98
C MET A 80 1.51 -0.23 -4.62
N LYS A 81 1.16 0.46 -5.69
CA LYS A 81 2.06 1.36 -6.38
C LYS A 81 1.53 2.77 -6.30
N ALA A 82 2.28 3.65 -5.66
CA ALA A 82 1.90 5.05 -5.56
C ALA A 82 2.22 5.77 -6.86
N SER A 83 1.39 6.77 -7.19
CA SER A 83 1.64 7.62 -8.34
C SER A 83 2.95 8.39 -8.16
N LYS A 84 3.70 8.54 -9.24
CA LYS A 84 4.89 9.39 -9.24
C LYS A 84 4.56 10.84 -8.93
N LYS A 85 3.33 11.23 -9.21
CA LYS A 85 2.83 12.59 -8.99
C LYS A 85 2.16 12.73 -7.64
N ALA A 86 2.18 11.71 -6.81
CA ALA A 86 1.54 11.77 -5.50
C ALA A 86 2.18 12.84 -4.64
N LEU A 87 1.36 13.69 -4.07
CA LEU A 87 1.83 14.73 -3.16
C LEU A 87 2.10 14.12 -1.79
N PRO A 88 3.09 14.64 -1.05
CA PRO A 88 3.32 14.18 0.31
C PRO A 88 2.08 14.43 1.17
N GLY A 89 1.78 13.48 2.02
CA GLY A 89 0.62 13.59 2.90
C GLY A 89 0.08 12.23 3.27
N ASP A 90 -1.04 12.25 3.97
CA ASP A 90 -1.72 11.03 4.41
C ASP A 90 -2.84 10.72 3.43
N TYR A 91 -2.85 9.49 2.97
CA TYR A 91 -3.89 8.96 2.10
C TYR A 91 -4.55 7.78 2.77
N VAL A 92 -5.78 7.51 2.38
CA VAL A 92 -6.53 6.37 2.88
C VAL A 92 -6.89 5.50 1.68
N ALA A 93 -6.53 4.24 1.75
CA ALA A 93 -6.96 3.22 0.79
C ALA A 93 -7.84 2.23 1.53
N THR A 94 -9.03 1.98 1.00
CA THR A 94 -9.95 1.02 1.58
C THR A 94 -9.83 -0.28 0.82
N MET A 95 -9.42 -1.33 1.52
CA MET A 95 -9.35 -2.68 0.98
C MET A 95 -10.65 -3.40 1.33
N THR A 96 -11.25 -4.02 0.35
CA THR A 96 -12.55 -4.70 0.53
C THR A 96 -12.42 -6.15 0.14
N ALA A 97 -12.89 -7.04 1.00
CA ALA A 97 -13.08 -8.44 0.67
C ALA A 97 -14.60 -8.70 0.61
N LYS A 98 -15.04 -9.18 -0.52
CA LYS A 98 -16.47 -9.30 -0.80
C LYS A 98 -16.85 -10.71 -1.23
N THR A 99 -17.90 -11.23 -0.63
CA THR A 99 -18.54 -12.46 -1.08
C THR A 99 -20.02 -12.16 -1.39
N PRO A 100 -20.73 -13.09 -2.05
CA PRO A 100 -22.19 -12.88 -2.25
C PRO A 100 -22.96 -12.70 -0.95
N GLU A 101 -22.47 -13.23 0.18
CA GLU A 101 -23.17 -13.20 1.45
C GLU A 101 -22.72 -12.06 2.36
N VAL A 102 -21.45 -11.70 2.29
CA VAL A 102 -20.88 -10.74 3.25
C VAL A 102 -19.74 -9.97 2.61
N ASN A 103 -19.52 -8.77 3.09
CA ASN A 103 -18.35 -7.99 2.71
C ASN A 103 -17.70 -7.39 3.95
N THR A 104 -16.42 -7.13 3.87
CA THR A 104 -15.68 -6.48 4.94
C THR A 104 -14.66 -5.51 4.34
N ASP A 105 -14.42 -4.42 5.04
CA ASP A 105 -13.50 -3.38 4.62
C ASP A 105 -12.40 -3.19 5.65
N ALA A 106 -11.23 -2.83 5.19
CA ALA A 106 -10.14 -2.38 6.05
C ALA A 106 -9.58 -1.10 5.47
N GLN A 107 -9.50 -0.08 6.29
CA GLN A 107 -8.94 1.19 5.87
C GLN A 107 -7.46 1.25 6.22
N PHE A 108 -6.64 1.50 5.22
CA PHE A 108 -5.21 1.66 5.40
C PHE A 108 -4.84 3.12 5.29
N ARG A 109 -4.11 3.60 6.26
CA ARG A 109 -3.51 4.91 6.21
C ARG A 109 -2.15 4.79 5.56
N ILE A 110 -1.93 5.59 4.53
CA ILE A 110 -0.70 5.55 3.78
C ILE A 110 -0.08 6.93 3.83
N ALA A 111 1.09 7.02 4.42
CA ALA A 111 1.85 8.25 4.42
C ALA A 111 2.75 8.26 3.20
N VAL A 112 2.54 9.24 2.32
CA VAL A 112 3.36 9.39 1.12
C VAL A 112 4.50 10.34 1.43
N LYS A 113 5.70 9.89 1.12
CA LYS A 113 6.92 10.69 1.27
C LYS A 113 7.47 11.05 -0.09
N THR A 114 8.10 12.21 -0.18
CA THR A 114 8.77 12.58 -1.41
C THR A 114 10.11 11.88 -1.51
N PRO A 115 10.51 11.48 -2.73
CA PRO A 115 11.85 10.90 -2.92
C PRO A 115 12.93 11.90 -2.53
N MET A 116 14.00 11.41 -1.93
CA MET A 116 15.12 12.25 -1.53
C MET A 116 15.97 12.71 -2.71
N ILE A 117 15.56 12.41 -3.93
CA ILE A 117 16.28 12.83 -5.15
C ILE A 117 16.49 14.34 -5.18
N TRP A 118 15.54 15.10 -4.67
CA TRP A 118 15.63 16.55 -4.66
C TRP A 118 16.81 17.05 -3.82
N GLY A 119 17.09 16.37 -2.70
CA GLY A 119 18.25 16.69 -1.91
C GLY A 119 19.56 16.45 -2.65
N TRP A 120 19.63 15.36 -3.39
CA TRP A 120 20.78 15.04 -4.21
C TRP A 120 21.00 16.06 -5.33
N VAL A 121 19.93 16.48 -5.97
CA VAL A 121 20.00 17.49 -7.03
C VAL A 121 20.56 18.80 -6.45
N GLY A 122 20.09 19.20 -5.28
CA GLY A 122 20.60 20.41 -4.61
C GLY A 122 22.09 20.30 -4.30
N VAL A 123 22.52 19.16 -3.76
CA VAL A 123 23.94 18.94 -3.45
C VAL A 123 24.79 18.97 -4.73
N LEU A 124 24.30 18.34 -5.79
CA LEU A 124 25.03 18.36 -7.06
C LEU A 124 25.20 19.77 -7.61
N ILE A 125 24.16 20.58 -7.56
CA ILE A 125 24.22 21.97 -8.02
C ILE A 125 25.25 22.76 -7.22
N ILE A 126 25.26 22.58 -5.90
CA ILE A 126 26.21 23.26 -5.02
C ILE A 126 27.65 22.85 -5.35
N ILE A 127 27.89 21.55 -5.56
CA ILE A 127 29.22 21.06 -5.91
C ILE A 127 29.71 21.65 -7.23
N VAL A 128 28.83 21.67 -8.23
CA VAL A 128 29.16 22.22 -9.54
C VAL A 128 29.45 23.71 -9.42
N ALA A 129 28.64 24.45 -8.66
CA ALA A 129 28.86 25.90 -8.46
C ALA A 129 30.20 26.18 -7.78
N ILE A 130 30.54 25.45 -6.73
CA ILE A 130 31.81 25.61 -6.03
C ILE A 130 32.96 25.27 -6.96
N GLY A 131 32.86 24.19 -7.71
CA GLY A 131 33.90 23.80 -8.68
C GLY A 131 34.11 24.86 -9.74
N ALA A 132 33.04 25.45 -10.25
CA ALA A 132 33.14 26.50 -11.25
C ALA A 132 33.79 27.74 -10.69
N VAL A 133 33.45 28.15 -9.49
CA VAL A 133 34.07 29.31 -8.82
C VAL A 133 35.55 29.05 -8.59
N CYS A 134 35.92 27.87 -8.08
CA CYS A 134 37.31 27.51 -7.89
C CYS A 134 38.11 27.52 -9.20
N TYR A 135 37.50 27.02 -10.26
CA TYR A 135 38.11 27.00 -11.58
C TYR A 135 38.36 28.43 -12.09
N LEU A 136 37.39 29.29 -11.94
CA LEU A 136 37.51 30.67 -12.36
C LEU A 136 38.58 31.41 -11.56
N PHE A 137 38.63 31.22 -10.25
CA PHE A 137 39.70 31.80 -9.43
C PHE A 137 41.07 31.31 -9.84
N ARG A 138 41.17 30.04 -10.16
CA ARG A 138 42.44 29.45 -10.58
C ARG A 138 42.89 29.99 -11.93
N LYS A 139 41.91 30.26 -12.82
CA LYS A 139 42.24 30.73 -14.16
C LYS A 139 42.40 32.24 -14.22
N TYR A 140 41.55 32.99 -13.53
CA TYR A 140 41.50 34.45 -13.63
C TYR A 140 41.87 35.19 -12.35
N GLY A 141 41.76 34.55 -11.21
CA GLY A 141 42.04 35.19 -9.93
C GLY A 141 43.49 35.23 -9.55
N ARG A 142 44.36 34.73 -10.36
CA ARG A 142 45.78 34.74 -10.09
C ARG A 142 46.38 36.11 -10.27
N ARG A 143 47.09 36.51 -9.33
CA ARG A 143 47.86 37.77 -9.39
C ARG A 143 49.24 37.55 -8.91
#